data_3062cd16e0c59516ae31b0221bf7a533
#
_entry.id   3062cd16e0c59516ae31b0221bf7a533
#
_cell.length_a   1.000
_cell.length_b   1.000
_cell.length_c   1.000
_cell.angle_alpha   90.00
_cell.angle_beta   90.00
_cell.angle_gamma   90.00
#
_symmetry.space_group_name_H-M   'P 1'
#
loop_
_entity.id
_entity.type
_entity.pdbx_description
1 polymer ?
#
loop_
_entity_poly.entity_id
_entity_poly.type
_entity_poly.pdbx_seq_one_letter_code
_entity_poly.pdbx_strand_id
1 'polypeptide(L)'
;NTLLEFDQERNLAVFRVSCEAGTYIRTLCVHLGLLVGVGGHMQELRRVRSGALDENAHLVTMHDVLDAQHHYDATKDESYLRRVVMPLEVLLTSFKRLVVKDSAVNAICYGAKLMMPGLLRFADDVDVNEEVVLMTTKGEAIAVGIAMMTTSVMADCDHGAVARVKRVIMERDTYPRKWGLGPMATKKRALVAEG
;
A
#
# COMPACT_ATOMS: atom_id res chain seq x y z
N ASN A 1 -22.73 10.64 -4.43
CA ASN A 1 -22.75 11.98 -5.03
C ASN A 1 -23.61 12.91 -4.16
N THR A 2 -23.11 14.09 -3.86
CA THR A 2 -23.82 15.09 -3.06
C THR A 2 -23.74 16.42 -3.79
N LEU A 3 -24.89 17.06 -4.03
CA LEU A 3 -24.94 18.44 -4.49
C LEU A 3 -24.61 19.36 -3.31
N LEU A 4 -23.59 20.17 -3.44
CA LEU A 4 -23.15 21.12 -2.42
C LEU A 4 -23.74 22.51 -2.62
N GLU A 5 -23.77 22.96 -3.88
CA GLU A 5 -24.21 24.31 -4.22
C GLU A 5 -24.82 24.32 -5.64
N PHE A 6 -25.79 25.17 -5.85
CA PHE A 6 -26.38 25.43 -7.17
C PHE A 6 -26.62 26.92 -7.35
N ASP A 7 -25.93 27.49 -8.33
CA ASP A 7 -26.11 28.87 -8.78
C ASP A 7 -27.09 28.90 -9.97
N GLN A 8 -28.29 29.37 -9.71
CA GLN A 8 -29.35 29.45 -10.74
C GLN A 8 -29.07 30.52 -11.84
N GLU A 9 -28.39 31.60 -11.50
CA GLU A 9 -28.13 32.66 -12.47
C GLU A 9 -27.10 32.20 -13.52
N ARG A 10 -26.09 31.43 -13.07
CA ARG A 10 -25.03 30.95 -13.94
C ARG A 10 -25.24 29.51 -14.44
N ASN A 11 -26.27 28.83 -13.93
CA ASN A 11 -26.52 27.41 -14.15
C ASN A 11 -25.30 26.53 -13.78
N LEU A 12 -24.63 26.85 -12.68
CA LEU A 12 -23.50 26.12 -12.16
C LEU A 12 -23.89 25.28 -10.95
N ALA A 13 -23.42 24.04 -10.92
CA ALA A 13 -23.62 23.13 -9.80
C ALA A 13 -22.30 22.59 -9.30
N VAL A 14 -22.10 22.59 -7.99
CA VAL A 14 -20.93 22.01 -7.32
C VAL A 14 -21.31 20.68 -6.69
N PHE A 15 -20.67 19.62 -7.12
CA PHE A 15 -20.89 18.28 -6.60
C PHE A 15 -19.66 17.75 -5.86
N ARG A 16 -19.89 17.06 -4.73
CA ARG A 16 -18.91 16.15 -4.13
C ARG A 16 -19.20 14.73 -4.62
N VAL A 17 -18.23 14.14 -5.28
CA VAL A 17 -18.33 12.79 -5.86
C VAL A 17 -17.33 11.88 -5.17
N SER A 18 -17.81 10.74 -4.62
CA SER A 18 -16.97 9.63 -4.17
C SER A 18 -17.14 8.49 -5.16
N CYS A 19 -16.07 8.05 -5.76
CA CYS A 19 -16.08 7.05 -6.82
C CYS A 19 -14.82 6.18 -6.80
N GLU A 20 -14.88 5.06 -7.48
CA GLU A 20 -13.74 4.17 -7.69
C GLU A 20 -12.72 4.78 -8.67
N ALA A 21 -11.49 4.26 -8.60
CA ALA A 21 -10.43 4.61 -9.53
C ALA A 21 -10.86 4.28 -10.96
N GLY A 22 -10.52 5.17 -11.90
CA GLY A 22 -10.91 5.04 -13.31
C GLY A 22 -12.23 5.71 -13.68
N THR A 23 -13.01 6.23 -12.73
CA THR A 23 -14.23 6.99 -13.02
C THR A 23 -13.90 8.34 -13.61
N TYR A 24 -14.47 8.63 -14.77
CA TYR A 24 -14.27 9.92 -15.45
C TYR A 24 -15.37 10.91 -15.02
N ILE A 25 -15.04 11.82 -14.13
CA ILE A 25 -15.97 12.86 -13.63
C ILE A 25 -16.47 13.75 -14.77
N ARG A 26 -15.65 14.03 -15.76
CA ARG A 26 -16.04 14.74 -16.98
C ARG A 26 -17.23 14.06 -17.68
N THR A 27 -17.18 12.74 -17.84
CA THR A 27 -18.26 11.98 -18.45
C THR A 27 -19.50 11.97 -17.57
N LEU A 28 -19.33 11.89 -16.24
CA LEU A 28 -20.44 11.98 -15.29
C LEU A 28 -21.20 13.30 -15.42
N CYS A 29 -20.51 14.44 -15.56
CA CYS A 29 -21.13 15.74 -15.75
C CYS A 29 -21.95 15.81 -17.07
N VAL A 30 -21.40 15.29 -18.16
CA VAL A 30 -22.10 15.20 -19.45
C VAL A 30 -23.34 14.33 -19.32
N HIS A 31 -23.23 13.15 -18.69
CA HIS A 31 -24.32 12.22 -18.52
C HIS A 31 -25.44 12.83 -17.65
N LEU A 32 -25.09 13.50 -16.56
CA LEU A 32 -26.06 14.23 -15.73
C LEU A 32 -26.82 15.29 -16.53
N GLY A 33 -26.11 16.09 -17.33
CA GLY A 33 -26.74 17.10 -18.20
C GLY A 33 -27.69 16.50 -19.21
N LEU A 34 -27.37 15.35 -19.79
CA LEU A 34 -28.27 14.62 -20.69
C LEU A 34 -29.52 14.10 -19.97
N LEU A 35 -29.39 13.57 -18.76
CA LEU A 35 -30.51 13.08 -17.96
C LEU A 35 -31.47 14.19 -17.55
N VAL A 36 -30.95 15.38 -17.28
CA VAL A 36 -31.74 16.58 -16.98
C VAL A 36 -32.34 17.21 -18.26
N GLY A 37 -31.83 16.86 -19.44
CA GLY A 37 -32.36 17.30 -20.73
C GLY A 37 -31.82 18.66 -21.21
N VAL A 38 -30.84 19.23 -20.52
CA VAL A 38 -30.27 20.57 -20.85
C VAL A 38 -28.81 20.51 -21.31
N GLY A 39 -28.20 19.33 -21.31
CA GLY A 39 -26.78 19.16 -21.55
C GLY A 39 -25.95 19.62 -20.34
N GLY A 40 -24.65 19.31 -20.36
CA GLY A 40 -23.74 19.71 -19.28
C GLY A 40 -22.29 19.37 -19.61
N HIS A 41 -21.36 20.07 -18.97
CA HIS A 41 -19.94 19.78 -19.04
C HIS A 41 -19.27 20.08 -17.72
N MET A 42 -18.11 19.51 -17.51
CA MET A 42 -17.27 19.80 -16.35
C MET A 42 -16.46 21.07 -16.61
N GLN A 43 -16.67 22.10 -15.81
CA GLN A 43 -15.92 23.34 -15.91
C GLN A 43 -14.62 23.27 -15.12
N GLU A 44 -14.69 22.74 -13.89
CA GLU A 44 -13.55 22.62 -12.98
C GLU A 44 -13.60 21.30 -12.20
N LEU A 45 -12.44 20.79 -11.81
CA LEU A 45 -12.30 19.59 -11.00
C LEU A 45 -11.23 19.79 -9.93
N ARG A 46 -11.59 19.53 -8.68
CA ARG A 46 -10.65 19.45 -7.56
C ARG A 46 -10.69 18.07 -6.95
N ARG A 47 -9.55 17.39 -6.94
CA ARG A 47 -9.42 16.12 -6.22
C ARG A 47 -9.04 16.40 -4.78
N VAL A 48 -9.92 16.03 -3.85
CA VAL A 48 -9.75 16.29 -2.42
C VAL A 48 -9.20 15.10 -1.64
N ARG A 49 -9.30 13.88 -2.20
CA ARG A 49 -8.76 12.65 -1.59
C ARG A 49 -8.38 11.62 -2.65
N SER A 50 -7.31 10.88 -2.39
CA SER A 50 -6.91 9.71 -3.18
C SER A 50 -6.38 8.63 -2.24
N GLY A 51 -7.14 7.53 -2.07
CA GLY A 51 -6.79 6.48 -1.12
C GLY A 51 -6.71 6.99 0.32
N ALA A 52 -5.57 6.75 0.97
CA ALA A 52 -5.29 7.16 2.34
C ALA A 52 -4.93 8.65 2.49
N LEU A 53 -4.63 9.35 1.39
CA LEU A 53 -4.18 10.75 1.40
C LEU A 53 -5.34 11.69 1.06
N ASP A 54 -5.44 12.80 1.78
CA ASP A 54 -6.37 13.89 1.52
C ASP A 54 -5.63 15.23 1.30
N GLU A 55 -6.37 16.27 0.93
CA GLU A 55 -5.80 17.59 0.64
C GLU A 55 -5.29 18.35 1.87
N ASN A 56 -5.59 17.88 3.07
CA ASN A 56 -5.14 18.51 4.32
C ASN A 56 -3.84 17.89 4.84
N ALA A 57 -3.45 16.73 4.30
CA ALA A 57 -2.27 15.99 4.74
C ALA A 57 -1.19 16.00 3.66
N HIS A 58 0.00 16.50 4.04
CA HIS A 58 1.23 16.37 3.24
C HIS A 58 1.16 16.90 1.80
N LEU A 59 0.39 17.97 1.59
CA LEU A 59 0.35 18.64 0.30
C LEU A 59 1.62 19.46 0.11
N VAL A 60 2.35 19.21 -0.98
CA VAL A 60 3.59 19.89 -1.32
C VAL A 60 3.54 20.35 -2.78
N THR A 61 4.29 21.42 -3.08
CA THR A 61 4.45 21.91 -4.45
C THR A 61 5.71 21.33 -5.08
N MET A 62 5.81 21.40 -6.40
CA MET A 62 7.06 21.03 -7.09
C MET A 62 8.21 21.96 -6.72
N HIS A 63 7.93 23.21 -6.32
CA HIS A 63 8.95 24.13 -5.82
C HIS A 63 9.53 23.67 -4.49
N ASP A 64 8.68 23.17 -3.56
CA ASP A 64 9.15 22.58 -2.28
C ASP A 64 10.10 21.41 -2.53
N VAL A 65 9.81 20.56 -3.53
CA VAL A 65 10.68 19.44 -3.90
C VAL A 65 12.02 19.93 -4.43
N LEU A 66 12.01 20.96 -5.30
CA LEU A 66 13.21 21.54 -5.88
C LEU A 66 14.09 22.20 -4.80
N ASP A 67 13.48 22.97 -3.93
CA ASP A 67 14.18 23.65 -2.81
C ASP A 67 14.77 22.65 -1.82
N ALA A 68 14.01 21.58 -1.52
CA ALA A 68 14.49 20.51 -0.64
C ALA A 68 15.69 19.76 -1.26
N GLN A 69 15.66 19.50 -2.57
CA GLN A 69 16.77 18.87 -3.29
C GLN A 69 18.00 19.79 -3.32
N HIS A 70 17.81 21.08 -3.62
CA HIS A 70 18.91 22.05 -3.61
C HIS A 70 19.54 22.17 -2.23
N HIS A 71 18.74 22.20 -1.16
CA HIS A 71 19.24 22.23 0.22
C HIS A 71 20.08 20.98 0.53
N TYR A 72 19.57 19.79 0.18
CA TYR A 72 20.30 18.54 0.36
C TYR A 72 21.62 18.53 -0.43
N ASP A 73 21.64 19.01 -1.66
CA ASP A 73 22.85 19.04 -2.48
C ASP A 73 23.94 19.96 -1.87
N ALA A 74 23.51 21.08 -1.29
CA ALA A 74 24.42 22.06 -0.67
C ALA A 74 24.91 21.63 0.72
N THR A 75 24.04 21.07 1.56
CA THR A 75 24.33 20.83 2.99
C THR A 75 24.48 19.35 3.36
N LYS A 76 23.99 18.42 2.51
CA LYS A 76 23.82 17.00 2.78
C LYS A 76 22.88 16.70 3.97
N ASP A 77 22.07 17.68 4.39
CA ASP A 77 21.01 17.49 5.38
C ASP A 77 19.71 17.06 4.67
N GLU A 78 19.22 15.86 5.01
CA GLU A 78 18.02 15.26 4.46
C GLU A 78 16.71 15.71 5.14
N SER A 79 16.77 16.51 6.18
CA SER A 79 15.62 16.82 7.04
C SER A 79 14.46 17.46 6.26
N TYR A 80 14.77 18.39 5.36
CA TYR A 80 13.79 19.03 4.50
C TYR A 80 13.28 18.09 3.42
N LEU A 81 14.15 17.33 2.77
CA LEU A 81 13.79 16.36 1.75
C LEU A 81 12.84 15.28 2.30
N ARG A 82 13.12 14.74 3.50
CA ARG A 82 12.29 13.75 4.18
C ARG A 82 10.90 14.28 4.59
N ARG A 83 10.77 15.58 4.79
CA ARG A 83 9.48 16.21 5.08
C ARG A 83 8.63 16.35 3.81
N VAL A 84 9.26 16.60 2.67
CA VAL A 84 8.60 16.83 1.37
C VAL A 84 8.31 15.52 0.65
N VAL A 85 9.26 14.58 0.65
CA VAL A 85 9.14 13.26 0.00
C VAL A 85 8.89 12.20 1.05
N MET A 86 7.68 11.66 1.06
CA MET A 86 7.23 10.65 2.02
C MET A 86 7.58 9.24 1.56
N PRO A 87 7.91 8.32 2.49
CA PRO A 87 8.10 6.92 2.16
C PRO A 87 6.77 6.25 1.78
N LEU A 88 6.86 5.17 0.99
CA LEU A 88 5.70 4.41 0.50
C LEU A 88 4.82 3.88 1.65
N GLU A 89 5.41 3.60 2.80
CA GLU A 89 4.73 3.10 4.00
C GLU A 89 3.60 3.99 4.48
N VAL A 90 3.62 5.27 4.17
CA VAL A 90 2.53 6.23 4.47
C VAL A 90 1.22 5.80 3.80
N LEU A 91 1.30 5.20 2.60
CA LEU A 91 0.13 4.69 1.88
C LEU A 91 -0.41 3.37 2.45
N LEU A 92 0.37 2.70 3.31
CA LEU A 92 0.06 1.38 3.85
C LEU A 92 -0.47 1.43 5.29
N THR A 93 -0.68 2.62 5.83
CA THR A 93 -1.11 2.82 7.24
C THR A 93 -2.48 2.25 7.55
N SER A 94 -3.35 2.13 6.56
CA SER A 94 -4.70 1.55 6.71
C SER A 94 -4.73 0.02 6.72
N PHE A 95 -3.64 -0.64 6.33
CA PHE A 95 -3.56 -2.10 6.30
C PHE A 95 -3.15 -2.66 7.66
N LYS A 96 -3.71 -3.79 8.04
CA LYS A 96 -3.26 -4.57 9.19
C LYS A 96 -1.87 -5.14 8.93
N ARG A 97 -1.05 -5.21 9.97
CA ARG A 97 0.39 -5.47 9.85
C ARG A 97 0.74 -6.88 10.32
N LEU A 98 1.57 -7.57 9.54
CA LEU A 98 2.23 -8.81 9.91
C LEU A 98 3.74 -8.55 9.93
N VAL A 99 4.35 -8.61 11.10
CA VAL A 99 5.80 -8.43 11.26
C VAL A 99 6.51 -9.76 11.02
N VAL A 100 7.48 -9.74 10.13
CA VAL A 100 8.19 -10.91 9.63
C VAL A 100 9.60 -10.97 10.22
N LYS A 101 10.07 -12.17 10.53
CA LYS A 101 11.47 -12.40 10.92
C LYS A 101 12.41 -12.12 9.76
N ASP A 102 13.55 -11.51 10.03
CA ASP A 102 14.55 -11.14 9.01
C ASP A 102 14.97 -12.32 8.11
N SER A 103 14.97 -13.55 8.68
CA SER A 103 15.30 -14.76 7.93
C SER A 103 14.30 -15.12 6.83
N ALA A 104 13.05 -14.65 6.93
CA ALA A 104 11.99 -14.92 5.96
C ALA A 104 11.81 -13.80 4.93
N VAL A 105 12.34 -12.60 5.17
CA VAL A 105 12.15 -11.42 4.33
C VAL A 105 12.52 -11.70 2.87
N ASN A 106 13.72 -12.19 2.64
CA ASN A 106 14.19 -12.41 1.26
C ASN A 106 13.34 -13.45 0.50
N ALA A 107 12.88 -14.52 1.16
CA ALA A 107 12.00 -15.51 0.53
C ALA A 107 10.68 -14.87 0.06
N ILE A 108 10.12 -13.95 0.85
CA ILE A 108 8.90 -13.19 0.51
C ILE A 108 9.17 -12.26 -0.67
N CYS A 109 10.33 -11.59 -0.74
CA CYS A 109 10.72 -10.76 -1.88
C CYS A 109 10.80 -11.57 -3.19
N TYR A 110 11.03 -12.88 -3.11
CA TYR A 110 10.96 -13.82 -4.24
C TYR A 110 9.56 -14.42 -4.48
N GLY A 111 8.54 -13.96 -3.74
CA GLY A 111 7.14 -14.38 -3.91
C GLY A 111 6.74 -15.60 -3.07
N ALA A 112 7.56 -16.07 -2.15
CA ALA A 112 7.19 -17.17 -1.25
C ALA A 112 6.06 -16.74 -0.29
N LYS A 113 5.20 -17.70 0.07
CA LYS A 113 4.19 -17.48 1.11
C LYS A 113 4.87 -17.27 2.46
N LEU A 114 4.29 -16.38 3.28
CA LEU A 114 4.67 -16.26 4.68
C LEU A 114 4.14 -17.49 5.44
N MET A 115 5.05 -18.25 6.05
CA MET A 115 4.73 -19.40 6.89
C MET A 115 4.81 -19.00 8.36
N MET A 116 4.08 -19.72 9.25
CA MET A 116 4.06 -19.46 10.70
C MET A 116 5.46 -19.32 11.33
N PRO A 117 6.47 -20.17 11.05
CA PRO A 117 7.80 -19.99 11.61
C PRO A 117 8.49 -18.68 11.23
N GLY A 118 8.07 -18.05 10.11
CA GLY A 118 8.57 -16.75 9.64
C GLY A 118 7.83 -15.55 10.23
N LEU A 119 6.67 -15.75 10.86
CA LEU A 119 5.90 -14.70 11.51
C LEU A 119 6.51 -14.38 12.88
N LEU A 120 6.55 -13.09 13.23
CA LEU A 120 7.04 -12.62 14.53
C LEU A 120 5.93 -11.97 15.36
N ARG A 121 5.15 -11.08 14.75
CA ARG A 121 4.00 -10.40 15.36
C ARG A 121 2.92 -10.19 14.31
N PHE A 122 1.69 -10.05 14.76
CA PHE A 122 0.53 -9.80 13.91
C PHE A 122 -0.43 -8.81 14.57
N ALA A 123 -1.20 -8.11 13.76
CA ALA A 123 -2.25 -7.22 14.23
C ALA A 123 -3.48 -8.02 14.69
N ASP A 124 -4.29 -7.37 15.53
CA ASP A 124 -5.58 -7.93 15.95
C ASP A 124 -6.60 -7.92 14.80
N ASP A 125 -7.64 -8.76 14.93
CA ASP A 125 -8.80 -8.83 14.04
C ASP A 125 -8.49 -9.08 12.55
N VAL A 126 -7.39 -9.74 12.22
CA VAL A 126 -7.10 -10.15 10.85
C VAL A 126 -8.03 -11.27 10.43
N ASP A 127 -8.74 -11.08 9.31
CA ASP A 127 -9.61 -12.07 8.72
C ASP A 127 -8.98 -12.77 7.51
N VAL A 128 -9.50 -13.98 7.19
CA VAL A 128 -9.09 -14.71 5.99
C VAL A 128 -9.50 -13.95 4.74
N ASN A 129 -8.60 -13.89 3.75
CA ASN A 129 -8.69 -13.12 2.52
C ASN A 129 -8.61 -11.60 2.68
N GLU A 130 -8.34 -11.09 3.87
CA GLU A 130 -8.07 -9.67 4.08
C GLU A 130 -6.69 -9.27 3.51
N GLU A 131 -6.60 -8.05 2.99
CA GLU A 131 -5.33 -7.49 2.55
C GLU A 131 -4.52 -7.02 3.76
N VAL A 132 -3.29 -7.47 3.86
CA VAL A 132 -2.36 -7.17 4.95
C VAL A 132 -1.03 -6.70 4.41
N VAL A 133 -0.29 -5.92 5.19
CA VAL A 133 1.07 -5.54 4.86
C VAL A 133 2.07 -6.39 5.66
N LEU A 134 3.02 -6.99 4.94
CA LEU A 134 4.15 -7.71 5.52
C LEU A 134 5.29 -6.71 5.75
N MET A 135 5.75 -6.60 6.99
CA MET A 135 6.76 -5.61 7.40
C MET A 135 7.95 -6.25 8.07
N THR A 136 9.10 -5.61 7.98
CA THR A 136 10.29 -5.98 8.75
C THR A 136 10.17 -5.51 10.20
N THR A 137 11.07 -5.97 11.05
CA THR A 137 11.21 -5.50 12.45
C THR A 137 11.61 -4.02 12.54
N LYS A 138 12.12 -3.45 11.45
CA LYS A 138 12.51 -2.03 11.34
C LYS A 138 11.37 -1.13 10.85
N GLY A 139 10.20 -1.69 10.50
CA GLY A 139 9.07 -0.93 9.98
C GLY A 139 9.08 -0.73 8.45
N GLU A 140 9.96 -1.41 7.72
CA GLU A 140 10.03 -1.36 6.26
C GLU A 140 8.99 -2.30 5.65
N ALA A 141 8.27 -1.85 4.61
CA ALA A 141 7.30 -2.68 3.92
C ALA A 141 7.98 -3.69 2.98
N ILE A 142 7.69 -4.98 3.16
CA ILE A 142 8.21 -6.06 2.32
C ILE A 142 7.28 -6.31 1.14
N ALA A 143 5.99 -6.50 1.43
CA ALA A 143 4.98 -6.83 0.44
C ALA A 143 3.57 -6.55 0.96
N VAL A 144 2.63 -6.34 0.05
CA VAL A 144 1.20 -6.50 0.32
C VAL A 144 0.85 -7.96 0.10
N GLY A 145 0.19 -8.56 1.08
CA GLY A 145 -0.25 -9.94 1.05
C GLY A 145 -1.74 -10.08 1.28
N ILE A 146 -2.22 -11.30 1.18
CA ILE A 146 -3.58 -11.69 1.52
C ILE A 146 -3.48 -12.72 2.64
N ALA A 147 -4.13 -12.45 3.76
CA ALA A 147 -4.15 -13.32 4.92
C ALA A 147 -4.84 -14.67 4.58
N MET A 148 -4.26 -15.75 5.05
CA MET A 148 -4.77 -17.12 4.89
C MET A 148 -5.23 -17.71 6.23
N MET A 149 -4.98 -17.01 7.33
CA MET A 149 -5.36 -17.38 8.69
C MET A 149 -5.93 -16.16 9.40
N THR A 150 -6.86 -16.38 10.33
CA THR A 150 -7.34 -15.35 11.26
C THR A 150 -6.35 -15.13 12.38
N THR A 151 -6.46 -14.00 13.08
CA THR A 151 -5.65 -13.71 14.30
C THR A 151 -5.73 -14.84 15.31
N SER A 152 -6.92 -15.40 15.57
CA SER A 152 -7.11 -16.51 16.52
C SER A 152 -6.32 -17.76 16.11
N VAL A 153 -6.37 -18.13 14.82
CA VAL A 153 -5.62 -19.27 14.28
C VAL A 153 -4.11 -19.02 14.34
N MET A 154 -3.65 -17.79 14.06
CA MET A 154 -2.23 -17.42 14.16
C MET A 154 -1.72 -17.50 15.60
N ALA A 155 -2.58 -17.26 16.60
CA ALA A 155 -2.20 -17.35 18.02
C ALA A 155 -2.04 -18.79 18.49
N ASP A 156 -2.83 -19.73 17.96
CA ASP A 156 -2.90 -21.11 18.43
C ASP A 156 -2.04 -22.09 17.61
N CYS A 157 -1.70 -21.75 16.37
CA CYS A 157 -0.97 -22.64 15.46
C CYS A 157 0.53 -22.33 15.42
N ASP A 158 1.33 -23.37 15.29
CA ASP A 158 2.79 -23.30 15.12
C ASP A 158 3.26 -23.55 13.68
N HIS A 159 2.35 -23.96 12.79
CA HIS A 159 2.63 -24.30 11.40
C HIS A 159 1.52 -23.82 10.46
N GLY A 160 1.81 -23.79 9.16
CA GLY A 160 0.88 -23.40 8.11
C GLY A 160 1.26 -22.11 7.41
N ALA A 161 0.49 -21.77 6.37
CA ALA A 161 0.69 -20.57 5.58
C ALA A 161 -0.16 -19.43 6.15
N VAL A 162 0.49 -18.35 6.58
CA VAL A 162 -0.14 -17.18 7.20
C VAL A 162 -0.69 -16.21 6.14
N ALA A 163 0.12 -15.93 5.13
CA ALA A 163 -0.27 -15.03 4.05
C ALA A 163 0.37 -15.44 2.72
N ARG A 164 -0.35 -15.21 1.63
CA ARG A 164 0.21 -15.28 0.27
C ARG A 164 0.56 -13.87 -0.20
N VAL A 165 1.65 -13.74 -0.95
CA VAL A 165 2.07 -12.47 -1.51
C VAL A 165 1.14 -12.06 -2.65
N LYS A 166 0.62 -10.83 -2.59
CA LYS A 166 -0.14 -10.18 -3.66
C LYS A 166 0.80 -9.31 -4.52
N ARG A 167 1.61 -8.48 -3.87
CA ARG A 167 2.56 -7.58 -4.53
C ARG A 167 3.78 -7.37 -3.66
N VAL A 168 4.96 -7.63 -4.19
CA VAL A 168 6.24 -7.34 -3.54
C VAL A 168 6.56 -5.86 -3.71
N ILE A 169 7.04 -5.23 -2.63
CA ILE A 169 7.44 -3.81 -2.56
C ILE A 169 8.96 -3.72 -2.44
N MET A 170 9.53 -4.45 -1.48
CA MET A 170 10.97 -4.43 -1.18
C MET A 170 11.78 -5.10 -2.30
N GLU A 171 12.91 -4.52 -2.63
CA GLU A 171 13.83 -5.10 -3.60
C GLU A 171 14.40 -6.44 -3.11
N ARG A 172 14.66 -7.33 -4.07
CA ARG A 172 15.28 -8.62 -3.79
C ARG A 172 16.70 -8.42 -3.26
N ASP A 173 17.12 -9.33 -2.39
CA ASP A 173 18.46 -9.37 -1.80
C ASP A 173 18.83 -8.16 -0.93
N THR A 174 17.85 -7.30 -0.57
CA THR A 174 17.99 -6.28 0.49
C THR A 174 18.33 -6.93 1.84
N TYR A 175 17.75 -8.09 2.11
CA TYR A 175 18.07 -8.93 3.27
C TYR A 175 18.80 -10.19 2.83
N PRO A 176 19.71 -10.75 3.68
CA PRO A 176 20.50 -11.94 3.34
C PRO A 176 19.62 -13.15 3.04
N ARG A 177 20.02 -13.96 2.05
CA ARG A 177 19.36 -15.24 1.74
C ARG A 177 19.59 -16.24 2.87
N LYS A 178 18.55 -16.54 3.66
CA LYS A 178 18.56 -17.53 4.73
C LYS A 178 17.55 -18.67 4.51
N TRP A 179 16.95 -18.73 3.32
CA TRP A 179 16.02 -19.80 2.97
C TRP A 179 16.77 -21.02 2.39
N GLY A 180 16.17 -22.20 2.55
CA GLY A 180 16.81 -23.45 2.18
C GLY A 180 17.71 -24.06 3.27
N LEU A 181 17.61 -23.54 4.51
CA LEU A 181 18.33 -24.07 5.69
C LEU A 181 17.45 -24.97 6.57
N GLY A 182 16.15 -25.13 6.23
CA GLY A 182 15.24 -25.99 6.98
C GLY A 182 15.50 -27.49 6.77
N PRO A 183 15.01 -28.37 7.67
CA PRO A 183 15.27 -29.80 7.63
C PRO A 183 14.82 -30.47 6.32
N MET A 184 13.73 -30.00 5.71
CA MET A 184 13.25 -30.51 4.41
C MET A 184 14.18 -30.12 3.26
N ALA A 185 14.72 -28.91 3.28
CA ALA A 185 15.67 -28.46 2.26
C ALA A 185 17.02 -29.19 2.40
N THR A 186 17.44 -29.49 3.62
CA THR A 186 18.64 -30.29 3.90
C THR A 186 18.47 -31.72 3.41
N LYS A 187 17.32 -32.35 3.69
CA LYS A 187 17.00 -33.69 3.15
C LYS A 187 16.98 -33.72 1.62
N LYS A 188 16.36 -32.70 0.99
CA LYS A 188 16.33 -32.60 -0.47
C LYS A 188 17.73 -32.46 -1.08
N ARG A 189 18.62 -31.67 -0.43
CA ARG A 189 20.01 -31.53 -0.87
C ARG A 189 20.80 -32.84 -0.71
N ALA A 190 20.60 -33.57 0.38
CA ALA A 190 21.23 -34.88 0.58
C ALA A 190 20.80 -35.86 -0.52
N LEU A 191 19.50 -35.98 -0.81
CA LEU A 191 18.97 -36.85 -1.86
C LEU A 191 19.48 -36.49 -3.26
N VAL A 192 19.69 -35.19 -3.54
CA VAL A 192 20.27 -34.74 -4.84
C VAL A 192 21.78 -35.02 -4.92
N ALA A 193 22.46 -35.04 -3.79
CA ALA A 193 23.92 -35.35 -3.76
C ALA A 193 24.23 -36.86 -3.85
N GLU A 194 23.26 -37.71 -3.53
CA GLU A 194 23.38 -39.19 -3.57
C GLU A 194 22.95 -39.81 -4.93
N GLY A 195 22.35 -39.03 -5.84
CA GLY A 195 21.91 -39.46 -7.19
C GLY A 195 22.66 -38.75 -8.29
#